data_d1dd2c2ca1ff5bc771449ff47bdc5ba3
#
_entry.id   d1dd2c2ca1ff5bc771449ff47bdc5ba3
#
_cell.length_a   1.000
_cell.length_b   1.000
_cell.length_c   1.000
_cell.angle_alpha   90.00
_cell.angle_beta   90.00
_cell.angle_gamma   90.00
#
_symmetry.space_group_name_H-M   'P 1'
#
loop_
_entity.id
_entity.type
_entity.pdbx_description
1 polymer ?
#
loop_
_entity_poly.entity_id
_entity_poly.type
_entity_poly.pdbx_seq_one_letter_code
_entity_poly.pdbx_strand_id
1 'polypeptide(L)'
;SYSSKIKTLLHPEFLFPQSPSIQSEEELKQLQQQFYDSPNPMFESGISSAVLATQVMRNAFGIEPHAAFGYSMGEVSMLFSLGVWGSMDPMSEVLNASPLFHERIAGPMNSVREYWKLKDTDFQNESLWNWYTLRAEPELVAKALEKRERVYLVLINTPQEVVIAGEPSACKELIQELQCESHEIPVTDVVHCPPVQSEYEEIKKVHTNKVVDKPKVDFFSAADYTTTKLDSEILADNIARFYGRTVDFSKLVEEVYHSGARIFIDMGPRSSCARWISENLGDRTHLSLGICLLYTSDAADDRL
;
A
#
# COMPACT_ATOMS: atom_id res chain seq x y z
N SER A 1 1.28 -27.80 -7.48
CA SER A 1 -0.13 -27.40 -7.46
C SER A 1 -0.31 -26.09 -6.71
N TYR A 2 -1.04 -25.16 -7.31
CA TYR A 2 -1.29 -23.80 -6.79
C TYR A 2 -1.93 -23.78 -5.38
N SER A 3 -2.70 -24.80 -5.01
CA SER A 3 -3.52 -24.75 -3.77
C SER A 3 -2.77 -24.90 -2.45
N SER A 4 -1.61 -25.57 -2.44
CA SER A 4 -0.80 -25.68 -1.21
C SER A 4 0.03 -24.42 -0.95
N LYS A 5 0.46 -23.74 -2.01
CA LYS A 5 1.25 -22.50 -1.93
C LYS A 5 0.41 -21.29 -1.52
N ILE A 6 -0.83 -21.18 -2.02
CA ILE A 6 -1.76 -20.12 -1.60
C ILE A 6 -2.03 -20.16 -0.08
N LYS A 7 -2.13 -21.35 0.51
CA LYS A 7 -2.31 -21.47 1.96
C LYS A 7 -1.16 -20.88 2.77
N THR A 8 0.07 -21.01 2.30
CA THR A 8 1.25 -20.45 2.98
C THR A 8 1.31 -18.93 2.80
N LEU A 9 1.02 -18.44 1.60
CA LEU A 9 1.09 -17.00 1.29
C LEU A 9 -0.06 -16.17 1.89
N LEU A 10 -1.21 -16.78 2.19
CA LEU A 10 -2.32 -16.09 2.87
C LEU A 10 -2.14 -16.02 4.38
N HIS A 11 -1.11 -16.67 4.93
CA HIS A 11 -0.84 -16.67 6.37
C HIS A 11 -2.10 -16.94 7.21
N PRO A 12 -2.77 -18.10 6.99
CA PRO A 12 -4.05 -18.40 7.61
C PRO A 12 -4.00 -18.46 9.14
N GLU A 13 -2.80 -18.64 9.71
CA GLU A 13 -2.54 -18.59 11.15
C GLU A 13 -2.90 -17.25 11.77
N PHE A 14 -2.84 -16.15 11.02
CA PHE A 14 -3.24 -14.82 11.45
C PHE A 14 -4.69 -14.48 11.09
N LEU A 15 -5.16 -14.95 9.92
CA LEU A 15 -6.48 -14.60 9.39
C LEU A 15 -7.58 -15.54 9.86
N PHE A 16 -7.26 -16.85 10.03
CA PHE A 16 -8.18 -17.90 10.38
C PHE A 16 -7.54 -18.81 11.42
N PRO A 17 -7.54 -18.43 12.70
CA PRO A 17 -6.99 -19.26 13.76
C PRO A 17 -7.67 -20.64 13.75
N GLN A 18 -6.86 -21.70 13.79
CA GLN A 18 -7.30 -23.07 13.58
C GLN A 18 -8.16 -23.67 14.72
N SER A 19 -8.32 -22.93 15.82
CA SER A 19 -9.15 -23.36 16.93
C SER A 19 -10.59 -22.85 16.73
N PRO A 20 -11.59 -23.74 16.69
CA PRO A 20 -13.00 -23.33 16.70
C PRO A 20 -13.47 -22.83 18.08
N SER A 21 -12.60 -22.82 19.10
CA SER A 21 -12.89 -22.15 20.36
C SER A 21 -13.06 -20.66 20.09
N ILE A 22 -14.13 -20.09 20.60
CA ILE A 22 -14.42 -18.66 20.54
C ILE A 22 -13.20 -17.95 21.13
N GLN A 23 -12.42 -17.31 20.28
CA GLN A 23 -11.33 -16.47 20.74
C GLN A 23 -11.92 -15.25 21.42
N SER A 24 -11.30 -14.83 22.51
CA SER A 24 -11.67 -13.59 23.15
C SER A 24 -11.35 -12.42 22.21
N GLU A 25 -12.07 -11.32 22.36
CA GLU A 25 -11.79 -10.08 21.61
C GLU A 25 -10.34 -9.62 21.78
N GLU A 26 -9.76 -9.90 22.93
CA GLU A 26 -8.38 -9.57 23.26
C GLU A 26 -7.37 -10.44 22.48
N GLU A 27 -7.63 -11.72 22.33
CA GLU A 27 -6.82 -12.64 21.50
C GLU A 27 -6.87 -12.25 20.02
N LEU A 28 -8.04 -11.85 19.52
CA LEU A 28 -8.18 -11.35 18.14
C LEU A 28 -7.40 -10.05 17.93
N LYS A 29 -7.45 -9.12 18.87
CA LYS A 29 -6.66 -7.88 18.82
C LYS A 29 -5.15 -8.16 18.85
N GLN A 30 -4.70 -9.12 19.68
CA GLN A 30 -3.29 -9.52 19.73
C GLN A 30 -2.82 -10.16 18.41
N LEU A 31 -3.63 -11.06 17.81
CA LEU A 31 -3.33 -11.64 16.51
C LEU A 31 -3.28 -10.59 15.40
N GLN A 32 -4.23 -9.66 15.42
CA GLN A 32 -4.25 -8.56 14.47
C GLN A 32 -3.00 -7.67 14.61
N GLN A 33 -2.60 -7.35 15.85
CA GLN A 33 -1.39 -6.58 16.10
C GLN A 33 -0.14 -7.33 15.62
N GLN A 34 -0.01 -8.63 15.91
CA GLN A 34 1.09 -9.45 15.42
C GLN A 34 1.18 -9.46 13.89
N PHE A 35 0.04 -9.47 13.21
CA PHE A 35 0.00 -9.40 11.75
C PHE A 35 0.51 -8.05 11.23
N TYR A 36 0.08 -6.94 11.82
CA TYR A 36 0.57 -5.60 11.46
C TYR A 36 2.06 -5.40 11.78
N ASP A 37 2.56 -6.04 12.84
CA ASP A 37 3.98 -5.99 13.22
C ASP A 37 4.85 -6.92 12.35
N SER A 38 4.25 -7.66 11.41
CA SER A 38 4.92 -8.61 10.54
C SER A 38 4.82 -8.19 9.06
N PRO A 39 5.70 -7.31 8.56
CA PRO A 39 5.59 -6.72 7.22
C PRO A 39 5.52 -7.74 6.09
N ASN A 40 6.34 -8.80 6.12
CA ASN A 40 6.36 -9.80 5.05
C ASN A 40 5.05 -10.60 4.95
N PRO A 41 4.49 -11.18 6.03
CA PRO A 41 3.17 -11.80 6.00
C PRO A 41 2.06 -10.87 5.52
N MET A 42 2.07 -9.61 5.93
CA MET A 42 1.10 -8.62 5.51
C MET A 42 1.21 -8.34 3.99
N PHE A 43 2.43 -8.16 3.49
CA PHE A 43 2.73 -7.96 2.08
C PHE A 43 2.30 -9.17 1.23
N GLU A 44 2.70 -10.38 1.61
CA GLU A 44 2.38 -11.62 0.89
C GLU A 44 0.87 -11.89 0.87
N SER A 45 0.18 -11.69 2.00
CA SER A 45 -1.27 -11.86 2.11
C SER A 45 -2.04 -10.87 1.24
N GLY A 46 -1.62 -9.61 1.24
CA GLY A 46 -2.23 -8.55 0.43
C GLY A 46 -2.14 -8.85 -1.06
N ILE A 47 -0.95 -9.23 -1.55
CA ILE A 47 -0.75 -9.63 -2.94
C ILE A 47 -1.57 -10.88 -3.28
N SER A 48 -1.52 -11.91 -2.43
CA SER A 48 -2.22 -13.18 -2.69
C SER A 48 -3.73 -12.98 -2.73
N SER A 49 -4.28 -12.10 -1.90
CA SER A 49 -5.70 -11.74 -1.92
C SER A 49 -6.09 -11.09 -3.25
N ALA A 50 -5.30 -10.13 -3.73
CA ALA A 50 -5.54 -9.47 -5.01
C ALA A 50 -5.43 -10.45 -6.19
N VAL A 51 -4.44 -11.35 -6.17
CA VAL A 51 -4.29 -12.42 -7.18
C VAL A 51 -5.50 -13.32 -7.20
N LEU A 52 -5.96 -13.80 -6.03
CA LEU A 52 -7.12 -14.68 -5.93
C LEU A 52 -8.38 -13.98 -6.47
N ALA A 53 -8.61 -12.76 -6.04
CA ALA A 53 -9.73 -11.94 -6.47
C ALA A 53 -9.73 -11.73 -7.99
N THR A 54 -8.59 -11.36 -8.56
CA THR A 54 -8.44 -11.19 -10.02
C THR A 54 -8.70 -12.49 -10.77
N GLN A 55 -8.21 -13.63 -10.27
CA GLN A 55 -8.46 -14.93 -10.90
C GLN A 55 -9.94 -15.30 -10.86
N VAL A 56 -10.65 -15.02 -9.78
CA VAL A 56 -12.11 -15.23 -9.70
C VAL A 56 -12.84 -14.36 -10.72
N MET A 57 -12.53 -13.07 -10.79
CA MET A 57 -13.18 -12.14 -11.72
C MET A 57 -12.92 -12.53 -13.19
N ARG A 58 -11.71 -12.94 -13.53
CA ARG A 58 -11.38 -13.39 -14.87
C ARG A 58 -11.98 -14.74 -15.22
N ASN A 59 -11.82 -15.74 -14.35
CA ASN A 59 -12.18 -17.12 -14.70
C ASN A 59 -13.68 -17.42 -14.52
N ALA A 60 -14.34 -16.83 -13.50
CA ALA A 60 -15.75 -17.07 -13.25
C ALA A 60 -16.67 -16.05 -13.94
N PHE A 61 -16.24 -14.80 -14.09
CA PHE A 61 -17.06 -13.73 -14.66
C PHE A 61 -16.61 -13.27 -16.04
N GLY A 62 -15.47 -13.75 -16.55
CA GLY A 62 -14.96 -13.40 -17.88
C GLY A 62 -14.54 -11.93 -18.01
N ILE A 63 -14.19 -11.27 -16.89
CA ILE A 63 -13.79 -9.87 -16.90
C ILE A 63 -12.31 -9.76 -17.29
N GLU A 64 -12.04 -9.10 -18.40
CA GLU A 64 -10.68 -8.83 -18.87
C GLU A 64 -10.39 -7.32 -18.79
N PRO A 65 -9.34 -6.91 -18.05
CA PRO A 65 -9.01 -5.51 -17.91
C PRO A 65 -8.32 -4.97 -19.16
N HIS A 66 -8.59 -3.69 -19.49
CA HIS A 66 -7.86 -2.95 -20.52
C HIS A 66 -6.70 -2.17 -19.91
N ALA A 67 -6.85 -1.74 -18.66
CA ALA A 67 -5.86 -1.01 -17.91
C ALA A 67 -5.72 -1.61 -16.49
N ALA A 68 -4.54 -1.46 -15.91
CA ALA A 68 -4.24 -1.83 -14.52
C ALA A 68 -3.37 -0.77 -13.87
N PHE A 69 -3.63 -0.49 -12.61
CA PHE A 69 -2.85 0.40 -11.77
C PHE A 69 -2.98 -0.02 -10.31
N GLY A 70 -2.09 0.46 -9.47
CA GLY A 70 -2.08 0.06 -8.07
C GLY A 70 -1.74 1.21 -7.12
N TYR A 71 -2.37 1.20 -5.95
CA TYR A 71 -2.05 2.08 -4.86
C TYR A 71 -0.98 1.45 -3.98
N SER A 72 0.21 2.06 -3.89
CA SER A 72 1.32 1.55 -3.09
C SER A 72 1.64 0.08 -3.44
N MET A 73 1.51 -0.86 -2.52
CA MET A 73 1.66 -2.29 -2.74
C MET A 73 0.78 -2.84 -3.87
N GLY A 74 -0.30 -2.16 -4.21
CA GLY A 74 -1.18 -2.50 -5.33
C GLY A 74 -0.46 -2.54 -6.68
N GLU A 75 0.61 -1.76 -6.86
CA GLU A 75 1.43 -1.80 -8.08
C GLU A 75 2.18 -3.14 -8.22
N VAL A 76 2.68 -3.68 -7.13
CA VAL A 76 3.26 -5.03 -7.10
C VAL A 76 2.17 -6.09 -7.30
N SER A 77 1.03 -5.91 -6.63
CA SER A 77 -0.09 -6.85 -6.72
C SER A 77 -0.63 -7.00 -8.13
N MET A 78 -0.76 -5.91 -8.92
CA MET A 78 -1.26 -5.99 -10.30
C MET A 78 -0.34 -6.80 -11.22
N LEU A 79 0.98 -6.75 -11.00
CA LEU A 79 1.95 -7.48 -11.81
C LEU A 79 1.84 -8.99 -11.60
N PHE A 80 1.61 -9.45 -10.38
CA PHE A 80 1.33 -10.85 -10.08
C PHE A 80 -0.09 -11.25 -10.54
N SER A 81 -1.07 -10.42 -10.29
CA SER A 81 -2.49 -10.70 -10.58
C SER A 81 -2.76 -10.90 -12.06
N LEU A 82 -2.06 -10.17 -12.91
CA LEU A 82 -2.20 -10.24 -14.36
C LEU A 82 -1.12 -11.09 -15.06
N GLY A 83 -0.30 -11.78 -14.27
CA GLY A 83 0.65 -12.76 -14.76
C GLY A 83 1.91 -12.19 -15.42
N VAL A 84 2.20 -10.90 -15.24
CA VAL A 84 3.48 -10.29 -15.66
C VAL A 84 4.64 -10.93 -14.90
N TRP A 85 4.48 -11.09 -13.60
CA TRP A 85 5.34 -11.87 -12.74
C TRP A 85 4.71 -13.24 -12.45
N GLY A 86 5.54 -14.26 -12.36
CA GLY A 86 5.08 -15.64 -12.21
C GLY A 86 4.74 -16.02 -10.76
N SER A 87 5.67 -16.69 -10.06
CA SER A 87 5.52 -17.07 -8.65
C SER A 87 6.04 -15.97 -7.74
N MET A 88 5.42 -15.80 -6.58
CA MET A 88 5.93 -14.95 -5.51
C MET A 88 7.13 -15.57 -4.76
N ASP A 89 7.33 -16.89 -4.85
CA ASP A 89 8.34 -17.58 -4.05
C ASP A 89 9.75 -16.95 -4.15
N PRO A 90 10.27 -16.63 -5.35
CA PRO A 90 11.60 -16.02 -5.47
C PRO A 90 11.67 -14.63 -4.80
N MET A 91 10.62 -13.85 -4.92
CA MET A 91 10.55 -12.53 -4.30
C MET A 91 10.46 -12.66 -2.77
N SER A 92 9.64 -13.58 -2.25
CA SER A 92 9.54 -13.85 -0.82
C SER A 92 10.88 -14.32 -0.22
N GLU A 93 11.63 -15.15 -0.93
CA GLU A 93 12.98 -15.55 -0.50
C GLU A 93 13.93 -14.35 -0.39
N VAL A 94 13.92 -13.46 -1.38
CA VAL A 94 14.76 -12.26 -1.39
C VAL A 94 14.31 -11.28 -0.30
N LEU A 95 12.99 -11.08 -0.12
CA LEU A 95 12.41 -10.24 0.93
C LEU A 95 12.82 -10.72 2.33
N ASN A 96 12.73 -12.03 2.58
CA ASN A 96 13.09 -12.61 3.88
C ASN A 96 14.60 -12.57 4.15
N ALA A 97 15.43 -12.58 3.12
CA ALA A 97 16.88 -12.48 3.24
C ALA A 97 17.39 -11.02 3.33
N SER A 98 16.59 -10.06 2.89
CA SER A 98 16.95 -8.65 2.88
C SER A 98 16.73 -8.00 4.25
N PRO A 99 17.63 -7.12 4.72
CA PRO A 99 17.39 -6.32 5.92
C PRO A 99 16.31 -5.25 5.73
N LEU A 100 15.80 -5.06 4.52
CA LEU A 100 14.91 -3.96 4.16
C LEU A 100 13.71 -3.86 5.12
N PHE A 101 12.91 -4.93 5.23
CA PHE A 101 11.69 -4.97 6.03
C PHE A 101 11.90 -5.41 7.49
N HIS A 102 13.12 -5.74 7.89
CA HIS A 102 13.44 -6.17 9.26
C HIS A 102 14.22 -5.14 10.05
N GLU A 103 15.03 -4.32 9.38
CA GLU A 103 15.97 -3.41 10.03
C GLU A 103 15.95 -2.00 9.42
N ARG A 104 15.68 -1.86 8.11
CA ARG A 104 15.89 -0.60 7.42
C ARG A 104 14.64 0.28 7.43
N ILE A 105 13.51 -0.22 6.92
CA ILE A 105 12.24 0.53 6.82
C ILE A 105 11.18 0.06 7.81
N ALA A 106 11.44 -1.01 8.54
CA ALA A 106 10.61 -1.49 9.66
C ALA A 106 11.51 -1.90 10.83
N GLY A 107 10.93 -2.38 11.93
CA GLY A 107 11.66 -2.72 13.16
C GLY A 107 12.40 -1.51 13.73
N PRO A 108 13.74 -1.52 13.83
CA PRO A 108 14.52 -0.38 14.31
C PRO A 108 14.53 0.84 13.38
N MET A 109 14.06 0.71 12.13
CA MET A 109 13.96 1.78 11.12
C MET A 109 15.29 2.53 10.91
N ASN A 110 16.35 1.78 10.65
CA ASN A 110 17.70 2.34 10.54
C ASN A 110 17.81 3.41 9.43
N SER A 111 17.04 3.32 8.34
CA SER A 111 16.99 4.38 7.32
C SER A 111 16.55 5.73 7.89
N VAL A 112 15.53 5.74 8.76
CA VAL A 112 15.06 6.95 9.44
C VAL A 112 16.09 7.46 10.45
N ARG A 113 16.66 6.56 11.26
CA ARG A 113 17.70 6.91 12.25
C ARG A 113 18.89 7.58 11.61
N GLU A 114 19.38 7.03 10.53
CA GLU A 114 20.48 7.59 9.74
C GLU A 114 20.10 8.93 9.09
N TYR A 115 18.92 9.01 8.46
CA TYR A 115 18.43 10.21 7.80
C TYR A 115 18.25 11.37 8.79
N TRP A 116 17.71 11.11 9.99
CA TRP A 116 17.53 12.11 11.04
C TRP A 116 18.79 12.30 11.92
N LYS A 117 19.87 11.54 11.67
CA LYS A 117 21.13 11.58 12.45
C LYS A 117 20.90 11.36 13.95
N LEU A 118 20.05 10.39 14.28
CA LEU A 118 19.72 10.04 15.66
C LEU A 118 20.88 9.31 16.32
N LYS A 119 20.97 9.46 17.66
CA LYS A 119 21.86 8.67 18.51
C LYS A 119 21.15 7.38 18.95
N ASP A 120 21.92 6.37 19.34
CA ASP A 120 21.36 5.09 19.82
C ASP A 120 20.47 5.25 21.07
N THR A 121 20.62 6.34 21.81
CA THR A 121 19.83 6.67 22.99
C THR A 121 18.49 7.36 22.67
N ASP A 122 18.32 7.82 21.45
CA ASP A 122 17.12 8.55 21.05
C ASP A 122 15.97 7.56 20.79
N PHE A 123 14.78 7.86 21.28
CA PHE A 123 13.56 7.04 21.12
C PHE A 123 13.66 5.60 21.65
N GLN A 124 14.38 5.36 22.76
CA GLN A 124 14.53 4.01 23.34
C GLN A 124 13.21 3.38 23.81
N ASN A 125 12.23 4.20 24.22
CA ASN A 125 10.96 3.77 24.80
C ASN A 125 9.74 4.42 24.12
N GLU A 126 9.93 5.10 22.99
CA GLU A 126 8.87 5.83 22.27
C GLU A 126 8.79 5.36 20.83
N SER A 127 7.62 5.43 20.23
CA SER A 127 7.47 5.17 18.80
C SER A 127 8.27 6.20 18.00
N LEU A 128 9.09 5.72 17.08
CA LEU A 128 9.88 6.56 16.17
C LEU A 128 9.03 7.12 15.03
N TRP A 129 7.98 6.38 14.63
CA TRP A 129 7.24 6.63 13.40
C TRP A 129 5.78 6.24 13.54
N ASN A 130 4.85 7.12 13.17
CA ASN A 130 3.43 6.82 13.08
C ASN A 130 2.85 7.38 11.76
N TRP A 131 1.70 6.83 11.37
CA TRP A 131 0.96 7.22 10.19
C TRP A 131 -0.40 7.80 10.57
N TYR A 132 -0.84 8.85 9.87
CA TYR A 132 -2.14 9.48 10.11
C TYR A 132 -2.82 9.82 8.78
N THR A 133 -4.06 9.38 8.61
CA THR A 133 -4.94 9.93 7.57
C THR A 133 -5.49 11.26 8.05
N LEU A 134 -5.48 12.26 7.18
CA LEU A 134 -6.01 13.59 7.43
C LEU A 134 -7.10 13.94 6.43
N ARG A 135 -8.19 14.51 6.90
CA ARG A 135 -9.21 15.15 6.07
C ARG A 135 -8.78 16.59 5.78
N ALA A 136 -7.96 16.76 4.78
CA ALA A 136 -7.36 18.05 4.43
C ALA A 136 -6.92 18.08 2.95
N GLU A 137 -6.89 19.28 2.38
CA GLU A 137 -6.38 19.51 1.02
C GLU A 137 -4.86 19.30 0.96
N PRO A 138 -4.33 18.61 -0.07
CA PRO A 138 -2.90 18.34 -0.20
C PRO A 138 -2.02 19.58 -0.15
N GLU A 139 -2.44 20.69 -0.79
CA GLU A 139 -1.71 21.95 -0.86
C GLU A 139 -1.61 22.62 0.51
N LEU A 140 -2.66 22.53 1.32
CA LEU A 140 -2.67 23.07 2.67
C LEU A 140 -1.67 22.31 3.55
N VAL A 141 -1.68 20.98 3.46
CA VAL A 141 -0.74 20.13 4.20
C VAL A 141 0.69 20.35 3.72
N ALA A 142 0.93 20.38 2.42
CA ALA A 142 2.25 20.62 1.85
C ALA A 142 2.85 21.96 2.32
N LYS A 143 2.05 23.02 2.33
CA LYS A 143 2.46 24.34 2.82
C LYS A 143 2.80 24.34 4.32
N ALA A 144 2.03 23.64 5.14
CA ALA A 144 2.30 23.52 6.57
C ALA A 144 3.58 22.71 6.85
N LEU A 145 3.92 21.77 5.97
CA LEU A 145 5.12 20.95 6.05
C LEU A 145 6.42 21.71 5.72
N GLU A 146 6.36 22.79 4.93
CA GLU A 146 7.56 23.61 4.59
C GLU A 146 8.34 24.11 5.82
N LYS A 147 7.68 24.24 6.96
CA LYS A 147 8.24 24.73 8.22
C LYS A 147 8.53 23.62 9.24
N ARG A 148 8.44 22.37 8.82
CA ARG A 148 8.51 21.22 9.73
C ARG A 148 9.56 20.23 9.28
N GLU A 149 10.20 19.62 10.25
CA GLU A 149 11.09 18.49 10.07
C GLU A 149 10.42 17.21 10.59
N ARG A 150 10.89 16.07 10.14
CA ARG A 150 10.50 14.73 10.62
C ARG A 150 9.02 14.36 10.47
N VAL A 151 8.29 15.09 9.64
CA VAL A 151 6.93 14.73 9.21
C VAL A 151 6.82 14.94 7.70
N TYR A 152 6.17 14.00 7.02
CA TYR A 152 6.14 13.92 5.56
C TYR A 152 4.72 13.68 5.06
N LEU A 153 4.37 14.32 3.94
CA LEU A 153 3.21 13.94 3.13
C LEU A 153 3.60 12.68 2.36
N VAL A 154 3.02 11.55 2.69
CA VAL A 154 3.40 10.25 2.10
C VAL A 154 2.44 9.82 1.00
N LEU A 155 1.14 10.09 1.16
CA LEU A 155 0.12 9.70 0.20
C LEU A 155 -0.91 10.83 0.02
N ILE A 156 -1.37 11.03 -1.22
CA ILE A 156 -2.52 11.85 -1.56
C ILE A 156 -3.57 10.89 -2.11
N ASN A 157 -4.64 10.65 -1.35
CA ASN A 157 -5.68 9.70 -1.70
C ASN A 157 -6.75 10.33 -2.57
N THR A 158 -7.20 11.53 -2.18
CA THR A 158 -8.23 12.32 -2.85
C THR A 158 -7.92 13.81 -2.70
N PRO A 159 -8.63 14.72 -3.38
CA PRO A 159 -8.47 16.16 -3.15
C PRO A 159 -8.73 16.61 -1.71
N GLN A 160 -9.35 15.77 -0.86
CA GLN A 160 -9.73 16.08 0.51
C GLN A 160 -9.18 15.09 1.54
N GLU A 161 -8.38 14.11 1.11
CA GLU A 161 -7.82 13.10 2.01
C GLU A 161 -6.36 12.83 1.67
N VAL A 162 -5.50 13.02 2.64
CA VAL A 162 -4.06 12.75 2.54
C VAL A 162 -3.58 11.89 3.70
N VAL A 163 -2.38 11.34 3.56
CA VAL A 163 -1.71 10.63 4.64
C VAL A 163 -0.39 11.31 4.92
N ILE A 164 -0.14 11.59 6.19
CA ILE A 164 1.17 12.00 6.71
C ILE A 164 1.78 10.89 7.54
N ALA A 165 3.11 10.87 7.60
CA ALA A 165 3.83 9.97 8.47
C ALA A 165 5.14 10.61 8.95
N GLY A 166 5.63 10.17 10.11
CA GLY A 166 6.84 10.71 10.70
C GLY A 166 6.88 10.57 12.22
N GLU A 167 7.67 11.42 12.85
CA GLU A 167 7.76 11.50 14.30
C GLU A 167 6.38 11.81 14.91
N PRO A 168 5.88 10.99 15.86
CA PRO A 168 4.51 11.10 16.37
C PRO A 168 4.17 12.48 16.96
N SER A 169 5.11 13.12 17.65
CA SER A 169 4.91 14.46 18.21
C SER A 169 4.78 15.52 17.10
N ALA A 170 5.64 15.47 16.08
CA ALA A 170 5.60 16.40 14.95
C ALA A 170 4.33 16.22 14.11
N CYS A 171 3.86 14.98 13.93
CA CYS A 171 2.58 14.70 13.29
C CYS A 171 1.41 15.30 14.06
N LYS A 172 1.35 15.10 15.37
CA LYS A 172 0.28 15.63 16.24
C LYS A 172 0.25 17.15 16.27
N GLU A 173 1.41 17.81 16.32
CA GLU A 173 1.50 19.27 16.21
C GLU A 173 0.97 19.80 14.88
N LEU A 174 1.29 19.13 13.76
CA LEU A 174 0.76 19.48 12.45
C LEU A 174 -0.77 19.34 12.41
N ILE A 175 -1.30 18.23 12.92
CA ILE A 175 -2.75 17.97 12.98
C ILE A 175 -3.45 19.06 13.82
N GLN A 176 -2.88 19.45 14.96
CA GLN A 176 -3.43 20.53 15.81
C GLN A 176 -3.41 21.89 15.08
N GLU A 177 -2.33 22.21 14.34
CA GLU A 177 -2.25 23.45 13.57
C GLU A 177 -3.34 23.48 12.47
N LEU A 178 -3.51 22.37 11.75
CA LEU A 178 -4.47 22.27 10.66
C LEU A 178 -5.94 22.18 11.16
N GLN A 179 -6.16 21.82 12.42
CA GLN A 179 -7.50 21.63 13.01
C GLN A 179 -8.40 20.71 12.17
N CYS A 180 -7.80 19.69 11.54
CA CYS A 180 -8.49 18.75 10.67
C CYS A 180 -8.81 17.43 11.39
N GLU A 181 -9.80 16.71 10.87
CA GLU A 181 -10.10 15.36 11.29
C GLU A 181 -8.93 14.44 10.91
N SER A 182 -8.54 13.55 11.83
CA SER A 182 -7.42 12.64 11.62
C SER A 182 -7.64 11.30 12.29
N HIS A 183 -7.08 10.25 11.70
CA HIS A 183 -7.09 8.90 12.24
C HIS A 183 -5.70 8.30 12.14
N GLU A 184 -5.23 7.70 13.22
CA GLU A 184 -3.98 6.94 13.23
C GLU A 184 -4.17 5.61 12.49
N ILE A 185 -3.19 5.27 11.63
CA ILE A 185 -3.21 4.04 10.84
C ILE A 185 -2.21 3.06 11.47
N PRO A 186 -2.58 1.79 11.69
CA PRO A 186 -1.69 0.78 12.27
C PRO A 186 -0.71 0.23 11.22
N VAL A 187 0.12 1.09 10.65
CA VAL A 187 1.20 0.76 9.70
C VAL A 187 2.52 1.04 10.40
N THR A 188 3.45 0.09 10.31
CA THR A 188 4.71 0.12 11.06
C THR A 188 5.95 0.29 10.19
N ASP A 189 5.79 0.33 8.87
CA ASP A 189 6.89 0.51 7.93
C ASP A 189 7.01 1.96 7.43
N VAL A 190 8.21 2.31 7.00
CA VAL A 190 8.56 3.62 6.47
C VAL A 190 8.64 3.53 4.96
N VAL A 191 7.69 4.15 4.26
CA VAL A 191 7.65 4.20 2.81
C VAL A 191 7.11 5.53 2.31
N HIS A 192 7.28 5.82 1.03
CA HIS A 192 6.77 7.01 0.33
C HIS A 192 7.29 8.34 0.88
N CYS A 193 8.55 8.35 1.35
CA CYS A 193 9.17 9.53 1.95
C CYS A 193 10.69 9.56 1.73
N PRO A 194 11.33 10.74 1.90
CA PRO A 194 12.77 10.91 1.70
C PRO A 194 13.68 9.98 2.50
N PRO A 195 13.38 9.61 3.77
CA PRO A 195 14.22 8.66 4.50
C PRO A 195 14.45 7.31 3.83
N VAL A 196 13.58 6.90 2.90
CA VAL A 196 13.68 5.62 2.18
C VAL A 196 14.55 5.71 0.92
N GLN A 197 14.93 6.91 0.51
CA GLN A 197 15.73 7.08 -0.72
C GLN A 197 17.10 6.40 -0.65
N SER A 198 17.67 6.26 0.55
CA SER A 198 18.90 5.49 0.76
C SER A 198 18.76 4.01 0.43
N GLU A 199 17.55 3.47 0.46
CA GLU A 199 17.24 2.06 0.24
C GLU A 199 16.91 1.73 -1.22
N TYR A 200 17.02 2.70 -2.13
CA TYR A 200 16.64 2.56 -3.55
C TYR A 200 17.19 1.30 -4.21
N GLU A 201 18.50 1.03 -4.07
CA GLU A 201 19.14 -0.12 -4.71
C GLU A 201 18.66 -1.46 -4.14
N GLU A 202 18.43 -1.53 -2.84
CA GLU A 202 17.92 -2.75 -2.21
C GLU A 202 16.45 -2.96 -2.55
N ILE A 203 15.62 -1.90 -2.58
CA ILE A 203 14.22 -1.96 -3.03
C ILE A 203 14.17 -2.43 -4.48
N LYS A 204 14.99 -1.86 -5.36
CA LYS A 204 15.08 -2.25 -6.77
C LYS A 204 15.45 -3.72 -6.90
N LYS A 205 16.46 -4.18 -6.19
CA LYS A 205 16.91 -5.57 -6.19
C LYS A 205 15.81 -6.54 -5.77
N VAL A 206 15.11 -6.26 -4.66
CA VAL A 206 13.99 -7.07 -4.16
C VAL A 206 12.86 -7.17 -5.20
N HIS A 207 12.59 -6.11 -5.95
CA HIS A 207 11.53 -6.05 -6.95
C HIS A 207 11.99 -6.41 -8.37
N THR A 208 13.26 -6.77 -8.57
CA THR A 208 13.75 -7.24 -9.87
C THR A 208 13.30 -8.69 -10.10
N ASN A 209 12.12 -8.84 -10.67
CA ASN A 209 11.51 -10.12 -11.00
C ASN A 209 11.48 -10.36 -12.50
N LYS A 210 11.59 -11.63 -12.90
CA LYS A 210 11.50 -12.02 -14.30
C LYS A 210 10.08 -11.74 -14.82
N VAL A 211 9.99 -10.97 -15.91
CA VAL A 211 8.77 -10.85 -16.70
C VAL A 211 8.54 -12.16 -17.46
N VAL A 212 7.47 -12.86 -17.13
CA VAL A 212 7.11 -14.17 -17.71
C VAL A 212 6.06 -14.07 -18.80
N ASP A 213 5.21 -13.03 -18.75
CA ASP A 213 4.21 -12.73 -19.77
C ASP A 213 4.05 -11.22 -19.95
N LYS A 214 3.52 -10.81 -21.10
CA LYS A 214 3.23 -9.42 -21.46
C LYS A 214 1.79 -9.33 -21.97
N PRO A 215 0.81 -9.36 -21.05
CA PRO A 215 -0.59 -9.26 -21.43
C PRO A 215 -0.87 -7.92 -22.11
N LYS A 216 -1.89 -7.90 -22.99
CA LYS A 216 -2.34 -6.68 -23.70
C LYS A 216 -3.20 -5.81 -22.77
N VAL A 217 -2.57 -5.28 -21.75
CA VAL A 217 -3.15 -4.41 -20.73
C VAL A 217 -2.23 -3.21 -20.58
N ASP A 218 -2.79 -2.03 -20.46
CA ASP A 218 -2.02 -0.82 -20.15
C ASP A 218 -1.75 -0.76 -18.65
N PHE A 219 -0.49 -0.94 -18.28
CA PHE A 219 -0.06 -0.86 -16.87
C PHE A 219 0.39 0.56 -16.54
N PHE A 220 -0.27 1.19 -15.59
CA PHE A 220 0.09 2.54 -15.12
C PHE A 220 0.91 2.44 -13.84
N SER A 221 1.99 3.24 -13.77
CA SER A 221 2.86 3.29 -12.61
C SER A 221 2.77 4.64 -11.90
N ALA A 222 2.75 4.61 -10.56
CA ALA A 222 2.86 5.79 -9.72
C ALA A 222 4.24 6.46 -9.80
N ALA A 223 5.22 5.80 -10.40
CA ALA A 223 6.54 6.38 -10.62
C ALA A 223 6.50 7.63 -11.50
N ASP A 224 5.78 7.60 -12.60
CA ASP A 224 5.67 8.72 -13.54
C ASP A 224 4.21 9.07 -13.90
N TYR A 225 3.23 8.43 -13.25
CA TYR A 225 1.80 8.60 -13.51
C TYR A 225 1.43 8.39 -14.98
N THR A 226 2.04 7.39 -15.60
CA THR A 226 1.82 7.05 -17.01
C THR A 226 1.96 5.55 -17.21
N THR A 227 1.69 5.09 -18.44
CA THR A 227 1.89 3.69 -18.79
C THR A 227 3.37 3.31 -18.71
N THR A 228 3.63 2.10 -18.21
CA THR A 228 4.97 1.55 -18.09
C THR A 228 5.21 0.39 -19.06
N LYS A 229 6.47 0.17 -19.39
CA LYS A 229 6.88 -1.00 -20.18
C LYS A 229 7.04 -2.21 -19.27
N LEU A 230 6.59 -3.36 -19.72
CA LEU A 230 6.77 -4.64 -19.04
C LEU A 230 8.19 -5.17 -19.28
N ASP A 231 9.12 -4.62 -18.51
CA ASP A 231 10.54 -4.96 -18.49
C ASP A 231 10.99 -5.04 -17.03
N SER A 232 11.81 -6.04 -16.70
CA SER A 232 12.21 -6.36 -15.33
C SER A 232 12.89 -5.18 -14.62
N GLU A 233 13.83 -4.52 -15.30
CA GLU A 233 14.58 -3.40 -14.74
C GLU A 233 13.72 -2.15 -14.61
N ILE A 234 12.86 -1.87 -15.60
CA ILE A 234 11.97 -0.71 -15.59
C ILE A 234 10.93 -0.83 -14.48
N LEU A 235 10.33 -2.02 -14.30
CA LEU A 235 9.34 -2.25 -13.25
C LEU A 235 9.96 -2.12 -11.86
N ALA A 236 11.14 -2.69 -11.65
CA ALA A 236 11.87 -2.58 -10.38
C ALA A 236 12.29 -1.13 -10.08
N ASP A 237 12.78 -0.40 -11.09
CA ASP A 237 13.12 1.02 -10.99
C ASP A 237 11.90 1.87 -10.61
N ASN A 238 10.78 1.67 -11.27
CA ASN A 238 9.53 2.37 -10.95
C ASN A 238 9.14 2.19 -9.49
N ILE A 239 9.14 0.93 -9.01
CA ILE A 239 8.81 0.62 -7.63
C ILE A 239 9.79 1.30 -6.67
N ALA A 240 11.09 1.19 -6.91
CA ALA A 240 12.10 1.81 -6.06
C ALA A 240 11.96 3.34 -6.00
N ARG A 241 11.61 3.98 -7.10
CA ARG A 241 11.41 5.44 -7.16
C ARG A 241 10.22 5.90 -6.34
N PHE A 242 9.06 5.25 -6.45
CA PHE A 242 7.90 5.70 -5.68
C PHE A 242 7.97 5.36 -4.19
N TYR A 243 8.79 4.38 -3.78
CA TYR A 243 9.03 4.12 -2.35
C TYR A 243 9.68 5.32 -1.64
N GLY A 244 10.53 6.06 -2.33
CA GLY A 244 11.27 7.20 -1.76
C GLY A 244 10.58 8.56 -1.90
N ARG A 245 9.31 8.63 -2.29
CA ARG A 245 8.59 9.90 -2.53
C ARG A 245 7.08 9.76 -2.31
N THR A 246 6.41 10.88 -2.06
CA THR A 246 4.95 10.96 -2.01
C THR A 246 4.30 10.30 -3.22
N VAL A 247 3.30 9.47 -3.00
CA VAL A 247 2.46 8.89 -4.04
C VAL A 247 1.15 9.69 -4.13
N ASP A 248 0.86 10.21 -5.32
CA ASP A 248 -0.36 10.94 -5.62
C ASP A 248 -1.35 10.03 -6.37
N PHE A 249 -2.28 9.43 -5.62
CA PHE A 249 -3.27 8.54 -6.19
C PHE A 249 -4.30 9.30 -7.04
N SER A 250 -4.60 10.54 -6.68
CA SER A 250 -5.51 11.40 -7.45
C SER A 250 -4.98 11.58 -8.87
N LYS A 251 -3.69 11.85 -9.00
CA LYS A 251 -3.02 12.00 -10.31
C LYS A 251 -3.01 10.69 -11.10
N LEU A 252 -2.80 9.57 -10.44
CA LEU A 252 -2.83 8.26 -11.09
C LEU A 252 -4.24 7.92 -11.62
N VAL A 253 -5.28 8.18 -10.83
CA VAL A 253 -6.68 8.01 -11.23
C VAL A 253 -7.04 8.87 -12.44
N GLU A 254 -6.59 10.15 -12.45
CA GLU A 254 -6.79 11.06 -13.59
C GLU A 254 -6.19 10.50 -14.88
N GLU A 255 -4.96 10.03 -14.85
CA GLU A 255 -4.29 9.50 -16.04
C GLU A 255 -4.99 8.23 -16.57
N VAL A 256 -5.39 7.34 -15.67
CA VAL A 256 -6.17 6.15 -16.06
C VAL A 256 -7.53 6.53 -16.63
N TYR A 257 -8.20 7.52 -16.06
CA TYR A 257 -9.48 8.03 -16.60
C TYR A 257 -9.31 8.67 -17.98
N HIS A 258 -8.24 9.48 -18.18
CA HIS A 258 -7.91 10.10 -19.45
C HIS A 258 -7.56 9.09 -20.54
N SER A 259 -7.02 7.91 -20.20
CA SER A 259 -6.79 6.82 -21.15
C SER A 259 -8.08 6.18 -21.70
N GLY A 260 -9.24 6.55 -21.12
CA GLY A 260 -10.56 6.04 -21.56
C GLY A 260 -11.24 5.09 -20.58
N ALA A 261 -10.61 4.75 -19.45
CA ALA A 261 -11.23 3.91 -18.42
C ALA A 261 -12.46 4.60 -17.82
N ARG A 262 -13.55 3.83 -17.65
CA ARG A 262 -14.82 4.29 -17.07
C ARG A 262 -15.37 3.34 -16.03
N ILE A 263 -14.95 2.08 -16.06
CA ILE A 263 -15.30 1.07 -15.06
C ILE A 263 -14.02 0.69 -14.33
N PHE A 264 -14.03 0.88 -13.03
CA PHE A 264 -12.92 0.60 -12.12
C PHE A 264 -13.35 -0.50 -11.15
N ILE A 265 -12.54 -1.52 -11.00
CA ILE A 265 -12.81 -2.64 -10.11
C ILE A 265 -11.64 -2.78 -9.15
N ASP A 266 -11.87 -2.47 -7.88
CA ASP A 266 -10.89 -2.62 -6.81
C ASP A 266 -10.82 -4.08 -6.36
N MET A 267 -9.67 -4.71 -6.59
CA MET A 267 -9.38 -6.10 -6.26
C MET A 267 -8.79 -6.26 -4.85
N GLY A 268 -8.58 -5.16 -4.16
CA GLY A 268 -7.98 -5.14 -2.83
C GLY A 268 -8.98 -5.46 -1.72
N PRO A 269 -8.47 -5.86 -0.55
CA PRO A 269 -9.28 -5.95 0.66
C PRO A 269 -9.79 -4.55 1.06
N ARG A 270 -10.99 -4.48 1.67
CA ARG A 270 -11.67 -3.26 2.14
C ARG A 270 -12.17 -2.30 1.06
N SER A 271 -11.81 -2.48 -0.21
CA SER A 271 -12.31 -1.68 -1.34
C SER A 271 -12.11 -0.15 -1.18
N SER A 272 -11.06 0.26 -0.48
CA SER A 272 -10.78 1.68 -0.23
C SER A 272 -10.50 2.46 -1.50
N CYS A 273 -9.81 1.84 -2.46
CA CYS A 273 -9.50 2.49 -3.75
C CYS A 273 -10.78 2.78 -4.56
N ALA A 274 -11.81 1.94 -4.48
CA ALA A 274 -13.08 2.19 -5.14
C ALA A 274 -13.73 3.49 -4.64
N ARG A 275 -13.73 3.75 -3.34
CA ARG A 275 -14.21 4.99 -2.73
C ARG A 275 -13.37 6.19 -3.19
N TRP A 276 -12.05 6.10 -3.08
CA TRP A 276 -11.16 7.18 -3.49
C TRP A 276 -11.26 7.50 -4.99
N ILE A 277 -11.42 6.50 -5.86
CA ILE A 277 -11.65 6.73 -7.29
C ILE A 277 -12.93 7.54 -7.50
N SER A 278 -14.03 7.19 -6.81
CA SER A 278 -15.28 7.95 -6.90
C SER A 278 -15.13 9.38 -6.38
N GLU A 279 -14.43 9.60 -5.28
CA GLU A 279 -14.15 10.93 -4.76
C GLU A 279 -13.28 11.76 -5.72
N ASN A 280 -12.26 11.16 -6.34
CA ASN A 280 -11.39 11.82 -7.33
C ASN A 280 -12.14 12.20 -8.61
N LEU A 281 -13.04 11.32 -9.07
CA LEU A 281 -13.75 11.53 -10.33
C LEU A 281 -15.02 12.38 -10.17
N GLY A 282 -15.59 12.46 -8.96
CA GLY A 282 -16.77 13.25 -8.68
C GLY A 282 -17.94 12.91 -9.60
N ASP A 283 -18.58 13.92 -10.19
CA ASP A 283 -19.75 13.76 -11.06
C ASP A 283 -19.42 13.28 -12.49
N ARG A 284 -18.14 13.02 -12.80
CA ARG A 284 -17.73 12.51 -14.11
C ARG A 284 -18.27 11.09 -14.32
N THR A 285 -18.64 10.77 -15.56
CA THR A 285 -19.20 9.44 -15.89
C THR A 285 -18.19 8.34 -15.59
N HIS A 286 -18.45 7.54 -14.56
CA HIS A 286 -17.67 6.38 -14.16
C HIS A 286 -18.50 5.42 -13.33
N LEU A 287 -17.97 4.20 -13.15
CA LEU A 287 -18.42 3.22 -12.17
C LEU A 287 -17.20 2.70 -11.43
N SER A 288 -17.21 2.78 -10.12
CA SER A 288 -16.15 2.24 -9.25
C SER A 288 -16.75 1.22 -8.29
N LEU A 289 -16.23 0.01 -8.31
CA LEU A 289 -16.73 -1.14 -7.57
C LEU A 289 -15.61 -1.80 -6.78
N GLY A 290 -15.88 -2.14 -5.53
CA GLY A 290 -15.01 -3.02 -4.74
C GLY A 290 -15.54 -4.45 -4.75
N ILE A 291 -14.66 -5.43 -4.87
CA ILE A 291 -15.05 -6.85 -4.85
C ILE A 291 -15.16 -7.43 -3.44
N CYS A 292 -14.65 -6.75 -2.43
CA CYS A 292 -14.76 -7.18 -1.04
C CYS A 292 -16.17 -6.88 -0.52
N LEU A 293 -17.09 -7.81 -0.76
CA LEU A 293 -18.52 -7.68 -0.43
C LEU A 293 -18.84 -7.77 1.07
N LEU A 294 -17.89 -8.12 1.93
CA LEU A 294 -18.12 -8.25 3.37
C LEU A 294 -18.56 -6.95 4.06
N TYR A 295 -18.41 -5.80 3.38
CA TYR A 295 -18.74 -4.49 3.91
C TYR A 295 -19.77 -3.70 3.09
N THR A 296 -20.33 -4.27 2.04
CA THR A 296 -21.33 -3.57 1.19
C THR A 296 -22.76 -3.67 1.68
N SER A 297 -23.04 -4.53 2.68
CA SER A 297 -24.39 -4.68 3.24
C SER A 297 -24.69 -3.73 4.41
N ASP A 298 -23.71 -2.99 4.92
CA ASP A 298 -23.89 -2.11 6.08
C ASP A 298 -23.34 -0.70 5.82
N ALA A 299 -23.94 -0.01 4.84
CA ALA A 299 -23.80 1.45 4.72
C ALA A 299 -24.36 2.21 5.96
N ALA A 300 -24.88 1.49 6.97
CA ALA A 300 -25.36 2.01 8.23
C ALA A 300 -24.32 1.95 9.37
N ASP A 301 -23.25 1.17 9.22
CA ASP A 301 -22.25 0.91 10.28
C ASP A 301 -20.87 1.54 10.01
N ASP A 302 -20.74 2.36 8.98
CA ASP A 302 -19.54 3.21 8.75
C ASP A 302 -19.39 4.33 9.81
N ARG A 303 -19.85 4.06 11.02
CA ARG A 303 -19.68 4.92 12.20
C ARG A 303 -18.83 4.24 13.28
N LEU A 304 -17.79 3.56 12.87
CA LEU A 304 -16.76 3.12 13.82
C LEU A 304 -15.37 3.46 13.28
#